data_d2685ed770a30cb2f5d021ffde4a9699
#
_entry.id   d2685ed770a30cb2f5d021ffde4a9699
#
_cell.length_a   1.000
_cell.length_b   1.000
_cell.length_c   1.000
_cell.angle_alpha   90.00
_cell.angle_beta   90.00
_cell.angle_gamma   90.00
#
_symmetry.space_group_name_H-M   'P 1'
#
loop_
_entity.id
_entity.type
_entity.pdbx_description
1 polymer ?
#
loop_
_entity_poly.entity_id
_entity_poly.type
_entity_poly.pdbx_seq_one_letter_code
_entity_poly.pdbx_strand_id
1 'polypeptide(L)'
;MPTISTGNKPMKAMLLQKAVLLMAGATAIFIGGSILLSPDAFYAAYGISLADDVSLANELRASGGSVIMLGLLTLAGLVFSRFALASTLLAAAMFMAYGASRLVSLGLDGQPDTGLVTAMIAELVIGLAGLAALITQRKPA
;
A
#
# COMPACT_ATOMS: atom_id res chain seq x y z
N MET A 1 -10.82 37.04 -21.65
CA MET A 1 -9.86 36.11 -21.01
C MET A 1 -10.61 35.27 -20.02
N PRO A 2 -10.72 33.96 -20.16
CA PRO A 2 -11.34 33.12 -19.15
C PRO A 2 -10.39 33.02 -17.95
N THR A 3 -10.84 33.46 -16.80
CA THR A 3 -10.17 33.25 -15.50
C THR A 3 -10.17 31.75 -15.23
N ILE A 4 -8.99 31.13 -15.24
CA ILE A 4 -8.81 29.76 -14.77
C ILE A 4 -9.06 29.80 -13.25
N SER A 5 -10.28 29.43 -12.85
CA SER A 5 -10.61 29.15 -11.46
C SER A 5 -9.72 27.99 -11.01
N THR A 6 -8.69 28.28 -10.24
CA THR A 6 -7.95 27.28 -9.47
C THR A 6 -8.91 26.75 -8.40
N GLY A 7 -9.66 25.70 -8.79
CA GLY A 7 -10.62 25.04 -7.90
C GLY A 7 -9.93 24.63 -6.60
N ASN A 8 -10.21 25.34 -5.54
CA ASN A 8 -9.66 25.09 -4.21
C ASN A 8 -10.20 23.72 -3.75
N LYS A 9 -9.35 22.70 -3.76
CA LYS A 9 -9.72 21.35 -3.29
C LYS A 9 -10.28 21.47 -1.88
N PRO A 10 -11.43 20.85 -1.56
CA PRO A 10 -11.97 20.90 -0.22
C PRO A 10 -10.94 20.34 0.77
N MET A 11 -10.69 21.07 1.86
CA MET A 11 -9.66 20.77 2.85
C MET A 11 -9.72 19.30 3.33
N LYS A 12 -10.93 18.75 3.50
CA LYS A 12 -11.15 17.35 3.87
C LYS A 12 -10.58 16.36 2.85
N ALA A 13 -10.72 16.64 1.54
CA ALA A 13 -10.17 15.77 0.50
C ALA A 13 -8.65 15.81 0.47
N MET A 14 -8.03 16.96 0.72
CA MET A 14 -6.58 17.08 0.87
C MET A 14 -6.05 16.32 2.09
N LEU A 15 -6.73 16.42 3.22
CA LEU A 15 -6.35 15.72 4.45
C LEU A 15 -6.45 14.20 4.27
N LEU A 16 -7.54 13.72 3.68
CA LEU A 16 -7.71 12.29 3.37
C LEU A 16 -6.59 11.79 2.46
N GLN A 17 -6.29 12.51 1.38
CA GLN A 17 -5.20 12.14 0.47
C GLN A 17 -3.85 12.05 1.19
N LYS A 18 -3.50 13.05 1.99
CA LYS A 18 -2.23 13.07 2.75
C LYS A 18 -2.17 11.93 3.76
N ALA A 19 -3.27 11.65 4.46
CA ALA A 19 -3.35 10.54 5.41
C ALA A 19 -3.14 9.19 4.72
N VAL A 20 -3.81 8.97 3.57
CA VAL A 20 -3.63 7.75 2.76
C VAL A 20 -2.18 7.60 2.30
N LEU A 21 -1.58 8.66 1.73
CA LEU A 21 -0.20 8.60 1.25
C LEU A 21 0.79 8.29 2.38
N LEU A 22 0.60 8.91 3.55
CA LEU A 22 1.47 8.66 4.70
C LEU A 22 1.32 7.23 5.22
N MET A 23 0.08 6.79 5.46
CA MET A 23 -0.19 5.45 5.99
C MET A 23 0.27 4.36 5.02
N ALA A 24 -0.10 4.47 3.74
CA ALA A 24 0.26 3.48 2.73
C ALA A 24 1.78 3.42 2.52
N GLY A 25 2.43 4.57 2.38
CA GLY A 25 3.86 4.62 2.14
C GLY A 25 4.68 4.14 3.34
N ALA A 26 4.33 4.55 4.56
CA ALA A 26 5.02 4.10 5.78
C ALA A 26 4.83 2.59 5.99
N THR A 27 3.61 2.07 5.81
CA THR A 27 3.33 0.63 5.91
C THR A 27 4.13 -0.17 4.90
N ALA A 28 4.16 0.27 3.64
CA ALA A 28 4.92 -0.41 2.59
C ALA A 28 6.43 -0.43 2.88
N ILE A 29 7.01 0.69 3.32
CA ILE A 29 8.43 0.76 3.69
C ILE A 29 8.72 -0.15 4.90
N PHE A 30 7.86 -0.14 5.92
CA PHE A 30 8.04 -0.99 7.09
C PHE A 30 8.00 -2.48 6.73
N ILE A 31 6.97 -2.91 5.99
CA ILE A 31 6.80 -4.32 5.58
C ILE A 31 7.95 -4.73 4.64
N GLY A 32 8.20 -3.94 3.59
CA GLY A 32 9.25 -4.23 2.64
C GLY A 32 10.63 -4.26 3.29
N GLY A 33 10.91 -3.35 4.22
CA GLY A 33 12.13 -3.32 5.02
C GLY A 33 12.29 -4.56 5.90
N SER A 34 11.22 -4.99 6.57
CA SER A 34 11.22 -6.20 7.39
C SER A 34 11.51 -7.46 6.57
N ILE A 35 10.89 -7.58 5.39
CA ILE A 35 11.13 -8.69 4.46
C ILE A 35 12.57 -8.65 3.91
N LEU A 36 13.05 -7.46 3.51
CA LEU A 36 14.39 -7.31 2.93
C LEU A 36 15.49 -7.65 3.94
N LEU A 37 15.37 -7.18 5.18
CA LEU A 37 16.41 -7.33 6.20
C LEU A 37 16.37 -8.71 6.87
N SER A 38 15.18 -9.21 7.20
CA SER A 38 14.98 -10.44 7.99
C SER A 38 13.76 -11.22 7.54
N PRO A 39 13.76 -11.81 6.31
CA PRO A 39 12.60 -12.53 5.80
C PRO A 39 12.19 -13.69 6.72
N ASP A 40 13.16 -14.46 7.25
CA ASP A 40 12.87 -15.56 8.16
C ASP A 40 12.07 -15.11 9.40
N ALA A 41 12.53 -14.05 10.07
CA ALA A 41 11.84 -13.51 11.24
C ALA A 41 10.46 -12.94 10.89
N PHE A 42 10.35 -12.26 9.75
CA PHE A 42 9.08 -11.70 9.29
C PHE A 42 8.04 -12.79 9.03
N TYR A 43 8.41 -13.84 8.28
CA TYR A 43 7.48 -14.92 7.93
C TYR A 43 7.24 -15.90 9.09
N ALA A 44 8.22 -16.09 9.99
CA ALA A 44 8.03 -16.89 11.21
C ALA A 44 6.92 -16.34 12.11
N ALA A 45 6.68 -15.01 12.13
CA ALA A 45 5.58 -14.40 12.86
C ALA A 45 4.19 -14.87 12.39
N TYR A 46 4.10 -15.46 11.20
CA TYR A 46 2.88 -16.03 10.61
C TYR A 46 2.91 -17.56 10.54
N GLY A 47 3.83 -18.20 11.26
CA GLY A 47 3.99 -19.66 11.25
C GLY A 47 4.62 -20.24 9.98
N ILE A 48 5.23 -19.38 9.15
CA ILE A 48 5.86 -19.81 7.88
C ILE A 48 7.37 -19.95 8.12
N SER A 49 7.91 -21.13 7.85
CA SER A 49 9.36 -21.40 7.90
C SER A 49 9.95 -21.40 6.48
N LEU A 50 11.07 -20.70 6.30
CA LEU A 50 11.79 -20.70 5.01
C LEU A 50 12.76 -21.86 4.88
N ALA A 51 12.97 -22.65 5.94
CA ALA A 51 13.77 -23.90 5.95
C ALA A 51 15.18 -23.77 5.33
N ASP A 52 15.87 -22.63 5.55
CA ASP A 52 17.19 -22.30 5.01
C ASP A 52 17.27 -22.31 3.46
N ASP A 53 16.13 -22.18 2.78
CA ASP A 53 16.09 -22.09 1.32
C ASP A 53 16.60 -20.71 0.85
N VAL A 54 17.85 -20.71 0.37
CA VAL A 54 18.53 -19.49 -0.12
C VAL A 54 17.82 -18.90 -1.33
N SER A 55 17.24 -19.71 -2.22
CA SER A 55 16.53 -19.24 -3.40
C SER A 55 15.23 -18.55 -3.00
N LEU A 56 14.47 -19.14 -2.09
CA LEU A 56 13.26 -18.55 -1.54
C LEU A 56 13.57 -17.24 -0.81
N ALA A 57 14.62 -17.22 0.03
CA ALA A 57 15.04 -15.99 0.72
C ALA A 57 15.42 -14.87 -0.26
N ASN A 58 16.08 -15.21 -1.39
CA ASN A 58 16.41 -14.25 -2.45
C ASN A 58 15.14 -13.66 -3.09
N GLU A 59 14.18 -14.47 -3.48
CA GLU A 59 12.91 -14.03 -4.06
C GLU A 59 12.13 -13.13 -3.10
N LEU A 60 12.07 -13.49 -1.83
CA LEU A 60 11.40 -12.68 -0.81
C LEU A 60 12.09 -11.33 -0.59
N ARG A 61 13.43 -11.28 -0.57
CA ARG A 61 14.18 -10.02 -0.48
C ARG A 61 13.96 -9.13 -1.69
N ALA A 62 13.91 -9.69 -2.89
CA ALA A 62 13.60 -8.94 -4.11
C ALA A 62 12.18 -8.34 -4.05
N SER A 63 11.21 -9.12 -3.58
CA SER A 63 9.84 -8.65 -3.29
C SER A 63 9.84 -7.52 -2.26
N GLY A 64 10.56 -7.68 -1.14
CA GLY A 64 10.70 -6.65 -0.11
C GLY A 64 11.25 -5.34 -0.65
N GLY A 65 12.31 -5.41 -1.47
CA GLY A 65 12.89 -4.25 -2.15
C GLY A 65 11.90 -3.54 -3.07
N SER A 66 11.09 -4.29 -3.80
CA SER A 66 10.04 -3.75 -4.66
C SER A 66 8.96 -3.02 -3.86
N VAL A 67 8.54 -3.58 -2.73
CA VAL A 67 7.56 -2.96 -1.82
C VAL A 67 8.09 -1.67 -1.21
N ILE A 68 9.38 -1.62 -0.82
CA ILE A 68 10.03 -0.37 -0.37
C ILE A 68 9.95 0.70 -1.46
N MET A 69 10.30 0.37 -2.69
CA MET A 69 10.27 1.34 -3.79
C MET A 69 8.85 1.87 -4.03
N LEU A 70 7.85 1.02 -4.01
CA LEU A 70 6.44 1.44 -4.10
C LEU A 70 6.05 2.36 -2.95
N GLY A 71 6.52 2.08 -1.73
CA GLY A 71 6.33 2.94 -0.56
C GLY A 71 6.98 4.32 -0.72
N LEU A 72 8.21 4.38 -1.22
CA LEU A 72 8.92 5.65 -1.50
C LEU A 72 8.19 6.48 -2.56
N LEU A 73 7.75 5.85 -3.66
CA LEU A 73 6.97 6.52 -4.70
C LEU A 73 5.62 7.01 -4.18
N THR A 74 5.01 6.28 -3.25
CA THR A 74 3.79 6.71 -2.56
C THR A 74 4.05 7.94 -1.70
N LEU A 75 5.11 7.95 -0.89
CA LEU A 75 5.46 9.10 -0.06
C LEU A 75 5.91 10.32 -0.89
N ALA A 76 6.46 10.13 -2.08
CA ALA A 76 6.82 11.23 -2.98
C ALA A 76 5.63 12.16 -3.27
N GLY A 77 4.41 11.63 -3.25
CA GLY A 77 3.18 12.43 -3.39
C GLY A 77 2.89 13.39 -2.24
N LEU A 78 3.51 13.18 -1.06
CA LEU A 78 3.42 14.13 0.06
C LEU A 78 4.35 15.33 -0.13
N VAL A 79 5.53 15.08 -0.71
CA VAL A 79 6.58 16.09 -0.88
C VAL A 79 6.38 16.88 -2.17
N PHE A 80 6.02 16.18 -3.24
CA PHE A 80 5.87 16.78 -4.56
C PHE A 80 4.40 16.74 -5.01
N SER A 81 3.71 17.87 -4.91
CA SER A 81 2.28 17.98 -5.24
C SER A 81 1.92 17.50 -6.65
N ARG A 82 2.85 17.63 -7.62
CA ARG A 82 2.69 17.12 -8.99
C ARG A 82 2.52 15.60 -9.07
N PHE A 83 3.05 14.87 -8.10
CA PHE A 83 2.94 13.41 -8.03
C PHE A 83 1.78 12.92 -7.15
N ALA A 84 1.13 13.82 -6.40
CA ALA A 84 0.13 13.43 -5.42
C ALA A 84 -0.98 12.52 -5.99
N LEU A 85 -1.49 12.82 -7.19
CA LEU A 85 -2.51 11.98 -7.83
C LEU A 85 -1.98 10.61 -8.22
N ALA A 86 -0.81 10.56 -8.88
CA ALA A 86 -0.17 9.32 -9.30
C ALA A 86 0.20 8.44 -8.09
N SER A 87 0.77 9.04 -7.04
CA SER A 87 1.08 8.35 -5.79
C SER A 87 -0.16 7.81 -5.08
N THR A 88 -1.29 8.55 -5.10
CA THR A 88 -2.55 8.06 -4.52
C THR A 88 -3.11 6.89 -5.33
N LEU A 89 -3.05 6.96 -6.65
CA LEU A 89 -3.45 5.85 -7.52
C LEU A 89 -2.58 4.61 -7.27
N LEU A 90 -1.27 4.80 -7.18
CA LEU A 90 -0.31 3.73 -6.89
C LEU A 90 -0.61 3.06 -5.55
N ALA A 91 -0.80 3.85 -4.49
CA ALA A 91 -1.16 3.36 -3.17
C ALA A 91 -2.47 2.55 -3.19
N ALA A 92 -3.52 3.11 -3.78
CA ALA A 92 -4.81 2.43 -3.88
C ALA A 92 -4.70 1.11 -4.66
N ALA A 93 -4.04 1.12 -5.81
CA ALA A 93 -3.87 -0.07 -6.65
C ALA A 93 -3.06 -1.16 -5.94
N MET A 94 -1.94 -0.80 -5.30
CA MET A 94 -1.08 -1.73 -4.58
C MET A 94 -1.83 -2.41 -3.43
N PHE A 95 -2.45 -1.63 -2.54
CA PHE A 95 -3.13 -2.18 -1.38
C PHE A 95 -4.40 -2.96 -1.75
N MET A 96 -5.15 -2.53 -2.76
CA MET A 96 -6.26 -3.31 -3.30
C MET A 96 -5.80 -4.63 -3.92
N ALA A 97 -4.68 -4.64 -4.65
CA ALA A 97 -4.14 -5.86 -5.24
C ALA A 97 -3.71 -6.87 -4.16
N TYR A 98 -2.99 -6.42 -3.12
CA TYR A 98 -2.61 -7.28 -2.00
C TYR A 98 -3.84 -7.84 -1.28
N GLY A 99 -4.78 -6.99 -0.87
CA GLY A 99 -5.99 -7.43 -0.17
C GLY A 99 -6.86 -8.36 -1.02
N ALA A 100 -7.04 -8.06 -2.31
CA ALA A 100 -7.81 -8.91 -3.23
C ALA A 100 -7.13 -10.27 -3.45
N SER A 101 -5.80 -10.31 -3.60
CA SER A 101 -5.05 -11.56 -3.73
C SER A 101 -5.20 -12.45 -2.50
N ARG A 102 -5.20 -11.85 -1.29
CA ARG A 102 -5.44 -12.60 -0.05
C ARG A 102 -6.88 -13.12 0.04
N LEU A 103 -7.88 -12.37 -0.46
CA LEU A 103 -9.26 -12.88 -0.56
C LEU A 103 -9.36 -14.09 -1.49
N VAL A 104 -8.65 -14.04 -2.62
CA VAL A 104 -8.59 -15.19 -3.55
C VAL A 104 -7.95 -16.40 -2.85
N SER A 105 -6.81 -16.22 -2.18
CA SER A 105 -6.15 -17.29 -1.43
C SER A 105 -7.04 -17.85 -0.32
N LEU A 106 -7.76 -16.98 0.42
CA LEU A 106 -8.72 -17.42 1.44
C LEU A 106 -9.80 -18.34 0.86
N GLY A 107 -10.25 -18.07 -0.37
CA GLY A 107 -11.25 -18.89 -1.06
C GLY A 107 -10.71 -20.20 -1.63
N LEU A 108 -9.46 -20.22 -2.06
CA LEU A 108 -8.84 -21.39 -2.72
C LEU A 108 -8.09 -22.30 -1.73
N ASP A 109 -7.40 -21.71 -0.77
CA ASP A 109 -6.44 -22.42 0.09
C ASP A 109 -6.95 -22.58 1.53
N GLY A 110 -8.03 -21.89 1.89
CA GLY A 110 -8.59 -21.89 3.23
C GLY A 110 -8.05 -20.79 4.13
N GLN A 111 -8.35 -20.87 5.43
CA GLN A 111 -8.06 -19.81 6.37
C GLN A 111 -6.58 -19.78 6.77
N PRO A 112 -5.87 -18.67 6.51
CA PRO A 112 -4.49 -18.50 6.92
C PRO A 112 -4.38 -18.10 8.40
N ASP A 113 -3.14 -17.86 8.88
CA ASP A 113 -2.88 -17.28 10.20
C ASP A 113 -3.64 -15.97 10.42
N THR A 114 -4.06 -15.73 11.67
CA THR A 114 -4.85 -14.54 12.04
C THR A 114 -4.15 -13.22 11.75
N GLY A 115 -2.82 -13.18 11.82
CA GLY A 115 -2.00 -12.01 11.44
C GLY A 115 -2.13 -11.69 9.96
N LEU A 116 -2.18 -12.71 9.09
CA LEU A 116 -2.40 -12.54 7.65
C LEU A 116 -3.82 -12.08 7.33
N VAL A 117 -4.83 -12.55 8.07
CA VAL A 117 -6.21 -12.03 7.96
C VAL A 117 -6.29 -10.57 8.36
N THR A 118 -5.61 -10.19 9.45
CA THR A 118 -5.53 -8.80 9.89
C THR A 118 -4.84 -7.91 8.86
N ALA A 119 -3.74 -8.38 8.26
CA ALA A 119 -3.06 -7.69 7.17
C ALA A 119 -3.99 -7.48 5.96
N MET A 120 -4.73 -8.50 5.55
CA MET A 120 -5.72 -8.42 4.48
C MET A 120 -6.75 -7.32 4.71
N ILE A 121 -7.31 -7.26 5.92
CA ILE A 121 -8.30 -6.23 6.30
C ILE A 121 -7.66 -4.84 6.22
N ALA A 122 -6.47 -4.67 6.77
CA ALA A 122 -5.75 -3.39 6.73
C ALA A 122 -5.44 -2.95 5.29
N GLU A 123 -5.01 -3.87 4.44
CA GLU A 123 -4.74 -3.64 3.02
C GLU A 123 -6.00 -3.17 2.28
N LEU A 124 -7.13 -3.85 2.47
CA LEU A 124 -8.40 -3.45 1.86
C LEU A 124 -8.88 -2.08 2.37
N VAL A 125 -8.74 -1.80 3.66
CA VAL A 125 -9.13 -0.50 4.24
C VAL A 125 -8.28 0.62 3.66
N ILE A 126 -6.95 0.47 3.59
CA ILE A 126 -6.04 1.47 3.01
C ILE A 126 -6.33 1.64 1.51
N GLY A 127 -6.54 0.55 0.77
CA GLY A 127 -6.87 0.58 -0.64
C GLY A 127 -8.19 1.31 -0.93
N LEU A 128 -9.24 1.00 -0.17
CA LEU A 128 -10.55 1.67 -0.28
C LEU A 128 -10.47 3.16 0.10
N ALA A 129 -9.71 3.50 1.14
CA ALA A 129 -9.46 4.90 1.49
C ALA A 129 -8.73 5.66 0.37
N GLY A 130 -7.79 4.99 -0.31
CA GLY A 130 -7.12 5.51 -1.50
C GLY A 130 -8.08 5.77 -2.66
N LEU A 131 -8.98 4.83 -2.94
CA LEU A 131 -10.02 5.00 -3.96
C LEU A 131 -10.97 6.14 -3.59
N ALA A 132 -11.40 6.24 -2.34
CA ALA A 132 -12.22 7.35 -1.86
C ALA A 132 -11.52 8.71 -2.02
N ALA A 133 -10.21 8.76 -1.73
CA ALA A 133 -9.41 9.98 -1.94
C ALA A 133 -9.36 10.37 -3.42
N LEU A 134 -9.25 9.41 -4.35
CA LEU A 134 -9.28 9.67 -5.81
C LEU A 134 -10.63 10.21 -6.27
N ILE A 135 -11.74 9.63 -5.79
CA ILE A 135 -13.09 10.04 -6.15
C ILE A 135 -13.37 11.47 -5.66
N THR A 136 -12.98 11.77 -4.43
CA THR A 136 -13.23 13.11 -3.84
C THR A 136 -12.44 14.23 -4.53
N GLN A 137 -11.32 13.89 -5.19
CA GLN A 137 -10.52 14.83 -5.97
C GLN A 137 -11.11 15.14 -7.35
N ARG A 138 -11.97 14.25 -7.88
CA ARG A 138 -12.56 14.36 -9.22
C ARG A 138 -13.90 15.10 -9.24
N LYS A 139 -14.50 15.43 -8.08
CA LYS A 139 -15.76 16.20 -8.06
C LYS A 139 -15.47 17.62 -8.60
N PRO A 140 -16.05 17.98 -9.76
CA PRO A 140 -16.08 19.38 -10.17
C PRO A 140 -16.87 20.19 -9.14
N ALA A 141 -16.41 21.40 -8.89
CA ALA A 141 -17.14 22.36 -8.06
C ALA A 141 -18.42 22.78 -8.80
#